data_ed90aa3d82726423ef7d305f6f20ad78
#
_entry.id   ed90aa3d82726423ef7d305f6f20ad78
#
_cell.length_a   1.000
_cell.length_b   1.000
_cell.length_c   1.000
_cell.angle_alpha   90.00
_cell.angle_beta   90.00
_cell.angle_gamma   90.00
#
_symmetry.space_group_name_H-M   'P 1'
#
loop_
_entity.id
_entity.type
_entity.pdbx_description
1 polymer ?
#
loop_
_entity_poly.entity_id
_entity_poly.type
_entity_poly.pdbx_seq_one_letter_code
_entity_poly.pdbx_strand_id
1 'polypeptide(L)'
;WNDTSYRYEEGKNDELGFKTFTEFLNCYANDAYAGGTKCSADLKKSLVDNNMIYGDGSSKAGMMNPSYPLNYMEKPLTRLMLGRSWWDLNIKVDVEKYPGAVSEEGQNVTETISLYSNPTKWFAGNMQSTGLWAPAQKEVTIKSNANVPVTVTVALADDLTGREKHEVALNRPPRVTKTYSLDASGTVKFKVPYGGLIYIKGNSSTNESASFTFTGVVKAPFYKDGAWKNDLNSPAPLGELESDAFVYTTPKKNLNASNYTGGLEQFANDLDTFASSMNDFYGR
;
A
#
# COMPACT_ATOMS: atom_id res chain seq x y z
N TRP A 1 5.29 26.31 -8.44
CA TRP A 1 6.44 25.46 -8.81
C TRP A 1 6.62 25.48 -10.32
N ASN A 2 7.82 25.71 -10.72
CA ASN A 2 8.21 25.48 -12.09
C ASN A 2 8.74 24.05 -12.19
N ASP A 3 8.21 23.27 -13.13
CA ASP A 3 8.54 21.86 -13.25
C ASP A 3 10.01 21.59 -13.55
N THR A 4 10.64 22.46 -14.32
CA THR A 4 12.06 22.33 -14.68
C THR A 4 13.02 22.82 -13.60
N SER A 5 12.58 23.75 -12.76
CA SER A 5 13.38 24.37 -11.71
C SER A 5 12.87 24.08 -10.31
N TYR A 6 11.76 23.40 -10.17
CA TYR A 6 11.05 23.14 -8.91
C TYR A 6 10.79 24.41 -8.11
N ARG A 7 10.60 25.53 -8.78
CA ARG A 7 10.25 26.81 -8.19
C ARG A 7 8.73 27.01 -8.21
N TYR A 8 8.21 27.40 -7.08
CA TYR A 8 6.84 27.87 -7.00
C TYR A 8 6.73 29.25 -7.66
N GLU A 9 5.82 29.37 -8.62
CA GLU A 9 5.39 30.62 -9.20
C GLU A 9 3.87 30.69 -9.13
N GLU A 10 3.36 31.54 -8.23
CA GLU A 10 1.94 31.64 -7.99
C GLU A 10 1.18 31.97 -9.28
N GLY A 11 0.14 31.17 -9.57
CA GLY A 11 -0.73 31.36 -10.73
C GLY A 11 -0.16 30.92 -12.07
N LYS A 12 1.06 30.33 -12.12
CA LYS A 12 1.68 29.89 -13.37
C LYS A 12 1.76 28.39 -13.56
N ASN A 13 2.16 27.66 -12.55
CA ASN A 13 2.46 26.23 -12.68
C ASN A 13 1.58 25.34 -11.78
N ASP A 14 0.59 25.93 -11.14
CA ASP A 14 -0.24 25.29 -10.15
C ASP A 14 -1.71 25.63 -10.44
N GLU A 15 -2.48 24.64 -10.89
CA GLU A 15 -3.88 24.80 -11.27
C GLU A 15 -4.78 25.17 -10.10
N LEU A 16 -4.38 24.73 -8.90
CA LEU A 16 -5.14 25.00 -7.69
C LEU A 16 -4.65 26.24 -6.96
N GLY A 17 -3.40 26.62 -7.14
CA GLY A 17 -2.71 27.63 -6.37
C GLY A 17 -2.35 27.18 -4.96
N PHE A 18 -1.30 27.74 -4.41
CA PHE A 18 -0.79 27.37 -3.10
C PHE A 18 -1.78 27.67 -1.97
N LYS A 19 -2.54 28.77 -2.11
CA LYS A 19 -3.60 29.11 -1.16
C LYS A 19 -4.69 28.04 -1.11
N THR A 20 -5.20 27.63 -2.26
CA THR A 20 -6.22 26.59 -2.39
C THR A 20 -5.72 25.27 -1.82
N PHE A 21 -4.44 24.93 -2.06
CA PHE A 21 -3.83 23.74 -1.48
C PHE A 21 -3.75 23.80 0.05
N THR A 22 -3.42 24.96 0.62
CA THR A 22 -3.39 25.16 2.08
C THR A 22 -4.79 25.02 2.68
N GLU A 23 -5.82 25.57 2.02
CA GLU A 23 -7.22 25.40 2.43
C GLU A 23 -7.62 23.91 2.37
N PHE A 24 -7.21 23.19 1.33
CA PHE A 24 -7.42 21.76 1.20
C PHE A 24 -6.78 20.97 2.36
N LEU A 25 -5.52 21.23 2.68
CA LEU A 25 -4.85 20.58 3.81
C LEU A 25 -5.58 20.83 5.13
N ASN A 26 -5.98 22.06 5.38
CA ASN A 26 -6.71 22.43 6.61
C ASN A 26 -8.06 21.73 6.71
N CYS A 27 -8.79 21.65 5.60
CA CYS A 27 -10.07 20.96 5.53
C CYS A 27 -9.94 19.47 5.82
N TYR A 28 -9.00 18.78 5.19
CA TYR A 28 -8.82 17.33 5.34
C TYR A 28 -8.01 16.93 6.57
N ALA A 29 -7.11 17.77 7.08
CA ALA A 29 -6.38 17.49 8.31
C ALA A 29 -7.32 17.34 9.53
N ASN A 30 -8.44 18.07 9.51
CA ASN A 30 -9.44 18.04 10.58
C ASN A 30 -10.56 17.01 10.34
N ASP A 31 -10.73 16.54 9.11
CA ASP A 31 -11.86 15.69 8.71
C ASP A 31 -11.53 14.70 7.60
N ALA A 32 -10.33 14.13 7.65
CA ALA A 32 -9.82 13.23 6.64
C ALA A 32 -10.72 12.00 6.38
N TYR A 33 -11.41 11.54 7.41
CA TYR A 33 -12.27 10.36 7.33
C TYR A 33 -13.71 10.67 6.95
N ALA A 34 -14.16 11.89 7.16
CA ALA A 34 -15.49 12.34 6.79
C ALA A 34 -15.61 12.80 5.33
N GLY A 35 -14.49 12.74 4.58
CA GLY A 35 -14.49 13.05 3.16
C GLY A 35 -14.53 14.54 2.86
N GLY A 36 -13.90 15.37 3.71
CA GLY A 36 -13.78 16.79 3.47
C GLY A 36 -15.08 17.58 3.69
N THR A 37 -15.92 17.15 4.60
CA THR A 37 -17.21 17.82 4.91
C THR A 37 -17.04 19.23 5.44
N LYS A 38 -15.85 19.57 5.96
CA LYS A 38 -15.50 20.91 6.47
C LYS A 38 -14.86 21.82 5.43
N CYS A 39 -14.74 21.37 4.18
CA CYS A 39 -14.28 22.23 3.10
C CYS A 39 -15.30 23.34 2.79
N SER A 40 -14.80 24.53 2.43
CA SER A 40 -15.66 25.57 1.88
C SER A 40 -16.34 25.11 0.58
N ALA A 41 -17.50 25.68 0.27
CA ALA A 41 -18.23 25.33 -0.95
C ALA A 41 -17.40 25.59 -2.21
N ASP A 42 -16.64 26.68 -2.24
CA ASP A 42 -15.79 27.04 -3.38
C ASP A 42 -14.62 26.05 -3.55
N LEU A 43 -13.97 25.70 -2.46
CA LEU A 43 -12.92 24.69 -2.47
C LEU A 43 -13.47 23.34 -2.94
N LYS A 44 -14.61 22.90 -2.38
CA LYS A 44 -15.25 21.66 -2.76
C LYS A 44 -15.58 21.64 -4.26
N LYS A 45 -16.17 22.74 -4.76
CA LYS A 45 -16.46 22.87 -6.20
C LYS A 45 -15.19 22.76 -7.03
N SER A 46 -14.11 23.46 -6.66
CA SER A 46 -12.83 23.37 -7.35
C SER A 46 -12.25 21.94 -7.38
N LEU A 47 -12.32 21.24 -6.26
CA LEU A 47 -11.85 19.85 -6.16
C LEU A 47 -12.66 18.90 -7.07
N VAL A 48 -13.98 19.10 -7.14
CA VAL A 48 -14.86 18.32 -8.00
C VAL A 48 -14.61 18.63 -9.48
N ASP A 49 -14.54 19.90 -9.85
CA ASP A 49 -14.30 20.34 -11.22
C ASP A 49 -12.95 19.84 -11.77
N ASN A 50 -11.98 19.64 -10.89
CA ASN A 50 -10.67 19.07 -11.22
C ASN A 50 -10.59 17.54 -11.04
N ASN A 51 -11.70 16.84 -10.83
CA ASN A 51 -11.76 15.39 -10.59
C ASN A 51 -10.92 14.87 -9.42
N MET A 52 -10.65 15.71 -8.44
CA MET A 52 -9.88 15.31 -7.25
C MET A 52 -10.72 14.57 -6.22
N ILE A 53 -11.98 14.97 -6.10
CA ILE A 53 -12.98 14.29 -5.27
C ILE A 53 -14.25 14.00 -6.06
N TYR A 54 -15.05 13.07 -5.57
CA TYR A 54 -16.37 12.81 -6.12
C TYR A 54 -17.37 13.90 -5.64
N GLY A 55 -18.19 14.39 -6.57
CA GLY A 55 -19.22 15.38 -6.29
C GLY A 55 -20.42 14.84 -5.50
N ASP A 56 -21.22 15.76 -4.99
CA ASP A 56 -22.50 15.45 -4.35
C ASP A 56 -23.42 14.69 -5.33
N GLY A 57 -24.19 13.77 -4.85
CA GLY A 57 -25.01 12.88 -5.70
C GLY A 57 -24.33 11.57 -6.04
N SER A 58 -23.05 11.41 -5.75
CA SER A 58 -22.36 10.11 -5.78
C SER A 58 -22.44 9.45 -4.40
N SER A 59 -22.56 8.14 -4.35
CA SER A 59 -22.37 7.36 -3.11
C SER A 59 -20.97 7.52 -2.50
N LYS A 60 -20.02 8.04 -3.29
CA LYS A 60 -18.64 8.32 -2.93
C LYS A 60 -18.36 9.81 -2.71
N ALA A 61 -19.40 10.65 -2.58
CA ALA A 61 -19.25 12.10 -2.42
C ALA A 61 -18.21 12.47 -1.36
N GLY A 62 -17.31 13.39 -1.74
CA GLY A 62 -16.22 13.86 -0.89
C GLY A 62 -15.03 12.91 -0.76
N MET A 63 -15.10 11.67 -1.26
CA MET A 63 -13.93 10.80 -1.30
C MET A 63 -12.96 11.25 -2.38
N MET A 64 -11.67 11.05 -2.13
CA MET A 64 -10.62 11.24 -3.13
C MET A 64 -10.78 10.26 -4.29
N ASN A 65 -10.62 10.79 -5.50
CA ASN A 65 -10.53 9.97 -6.69
C ASN A 65 -9.11 9.40 -6.81
N PRO A 66 -8.90 8.08 -6.74
CA PRO A 66 -7.56 7.49 -6.78
C PRO A 66 -6.87 7.66 -8.13
N SER A 67 -7.62 8.02 -9.17
CA SER A 67 -7.07 8.26 -10.51
C SER A 67 -6.48 9.67 -10.68
N TYR A 68 -6.71 10.58 -9.74
CA TYR A 68 -6.21 11.95 -9.80
C TYR A 68 -5.09 12.19 -8.77
N PRO A 69 -4.12 13.00 -9.08
CA PRO A 69 -3.63 13.41 -10.41
C PRO A 69 -2.52 12.46 -10.86
N LEU A 70 -2.73 11.70 -11.89
CA LEU A 70 -1.79 10.65 -12.30
C LEU A 70 -0.93 11.03 -13.47
N ASN A 71 -1.29 12.10 -14.16
CA ASN A 71 -0.47 12.62 -15.25
C ASN A 71 0.46 13.72 -14.72
N TYR A 72 1.67 13.32 -14.34
CA TYR A 72 2.66 14.26 -13.82
C TYR A 72 3.16 15.26 -14.89
N MET A 73 3.00 14.94 -16.16
CA MET A 73 3.38 15.84 -17.25
C MET A 73 2.43 17.03 -17.38
N GLU A 74 1.17 16.82 -17.01
CA GLU A 74 0.14 17.88 -17.09
C GLU A 74 0.06 18.68 -15.79
N LYS A 75 0.13 18.01 -14.66
CA LYS A 75 -0.11 18.61 -13.33
C LYS A 75 0.93 18.17 -12.30
N PRO A 76 2.21 18.44 -12.52
CA PRO A 76 3.29 17.84 -11.74
C PRO A 76 3.26 18.23 -10.26
N LEU A 77 3.02 19.50 -9.96
CA LEU A 77 2.97 19.98 -8.58
C LEU A 77 1.76 19.42 -7.85
N THR A 78 0.58 19.54 -8.44
CA THR A 78 -0.68 19.06 -7.85
C THR A 78 -0.57 17.56 -7.57
N ARG A 79 -0.03 16.79 -8.49
CA ARG A 79 0.23 15.37 -8.31
C ARG A 79 1.14 15.09 -7.11
N LEU A 80 2.26 15.75 -7.04
CA LEU A 80 3.24 15.55 -5.97
C LEU A 80 2.64 15.87 -4.60
N MET A 81 2.03 17.03 -4.47
CA MET A 81 1.50 17.53 -3.20
C MET A 81 0.29 16.72 -2.74
N LEU A 82 -0.64 16.40 -3.62
CA LEU A 82 -1.80 15.60 -3.28
C LEU A 82 -1.46 14.14 -2.99
N GLY A 83 -0.60 13.54 -3.78
CA GLY A 83 -0.14 12.18 -3.52
C GLY A 83 0.49 12.06 -2.13
N ARG A 84 1.28 13.05 -1.74
CA ARG A 84 1.85 13.12 -0.39
C ARG A 84 0.77 13.34 0.68
N SER A 85 -0.15 14.25 0.44
CA SER A 85 -1.23 14.55 1.39
C SER A 85 -2.14 13.36 1.63
N TRP A 86 -2.51 12.62 0.60
CA TRP A 86 -3.32 11.41 0.75
C TRP A 86 -2.64 10.40 1.67
N TRP A 87 -1.34 10.26 1.51
CA TRP A 87 -0.54 9.34 2.29
C TRP A 87 -0.37 9.82 3.75
N ASP A 88 -0.04 11.09 3.96
CA ASP A 88 0.22 11.65 5.29
C ASP A 88 -1.06 11.81 6.13
N LEU A 89 -2.13 12.30 5.52
CA LEU A 89 -3.38 12.61 6.22
C LEU A 89 -4.36 11.44 6.31
N ASN A 90 -4.06 10.28 5.71
CA ASN A 90 -4.97 9.15 5.60
C ASN A 90 -6.35 9.55 5.05
N ILE A 91 -6.39 10.37 4.03
CA ILE A 91 -7.63 10.86 3.43
C ILE A 91 -8.47 9.69 2.90
N LYS A 92 -9.79 9.75 3.09
CA LYS A 92 -10.70 8.74 2.57
C LYS A 92 -10.66 8.73 1.04
N VAL A 93 -10.31 7.59 0.47
CA VAL A 93 -10.13 7.37 -0.98
C VAL A 93 -11.10 6.29 -1.45
N ASP A 94 -11.58 6.41 -2.69
CA ASP A 94 -12.27 5.32 -3.36
C ASP A 94 -11.29 4.20 -3.71
N VAL A 95 -11.31 3.13 -2.94
CA VAL A 95 -10.40 1.99 -3.11
C VAL A 95 -10.95 0.90 -4.03
N GLU A 96 -12.15 1.02 -4.58
CA GLU A 96 -12.71 -0.01 -5.46
C GLU A 96 -11.87 -0.24 -6.71
N LYS A 97 -11.31 0.82 -7.28
CA LYS A 97 -10.44 0.73 -8.46
C LYS A 97 -9.02 0.28 -8.12
N TYR A 98 -8.52 0.69 -6.96
CA TYR A 98 -7.20 0.34 -6.49
C TYR A 98 -7.06 0.59 -4.98
N PRO A 99 -6.54 -0.37 -4.23
CA PRO A 99 -6.14 -1.73 -4.62
C PRO A 99 -7.32 -2.71 -4.75
N GLY A 100 -8.50 -2.30 -4.43
CA GLY A 100 -9.73 -3.06 -4.36
C GLY A 100 -10.35 -2.99 -2.96
N ALA A 101 -11.70 -2.91 -2.90
CA ALA A 101 -12.43 -2.95 -1.65
C ALA A 101 -12.47 -4.38 -1.09
N VAL A 102 -12.55 -4.49 0.23
CA VAL A 102 -12.86 -5.73 0.92
C VAL A 102 -14.28 -5.66 1.48
N SER A 103 -15.03 -6.75 1.36
CA SER A 103 -16.45 -6.82 1.76
C SER A 103 -16.64 -7.34 3.19
N GLU A 104 -15.62 -7.88 3.81
CA GLU A 104 -15.70 -8.49 5.13
C GLU A 104 -15.23 -7.55 6.25
N GLU A 105 -15.82 -7.73 7.42
CA GLU A 105 -15.37 -7.07 8.65
C GLU A 105 -14.01 -7.63 9.08
N GLY A 106 -13.22 -6.78 9.74
CA GLY A 106 -11.91 -7.16 10.24
C GLY A 106 -11.98 -8.26 11.29
N GLN A 107 -11.09 -9.22 11.19
CA GLN A 107 -10.97 -10.40 12.05
C GLN A 107 -9.80 -10.27 13.01
N ASN A 108 -9.77 -11.15 14.00
CA ASN A 108 -8.62 -11.35 14.88
C ASN A 108 -7.89 -12.63 14.46
N VAL A 109 -6.60 -12.52 14.21
CA VAL A 109 -5.76 -13.63 13.78
C VAL A 109 -4.50 -13.66 14.67
N THR A 110 -4.06 -14.84 15.07
CA THR A 110 -2.79 -15.04 15.77
C THR A 110 -1.90 -15.93 14.92
N GLU A 111 -0.69 -15.46 14.63
CA GLU A 111 0.30 -16.13 13.81
C GLU A 111 1.65 -16.19 14.52
N THR A 112 2.39 -17.26 14.31
CA THR A 112 3.81 -17.34 14.68
C THR A 112 4.64 -17.03 13.47
N ILE A 113 5.47 -15.99 13.56
CA ILE A 113 6.27 -15.50 12.44
C ILE A 113 7.76 -15.65 12.77
N SER A 114 8.48 -16.26 11.85
CA SER A 114 9.94 -16.34 11.92
C SER A 114 10.55 -15.03 11.45
N LEU A 115 11.27 -14.37 12.32
CA LEU A 115 11.99 -13.13 12.04
C LEU A 115 13.44 -13.48 11.70
N TYR A 116 13.78 -13.44 10.42
CA TYR A 116 15.11 -13.78 9.96
C TYR A 116 16.08 -12.60 10.08
N SER A 117 17.27 -12.86 10.55
CA SER A 117 18.36 -11.90 10.43
C SER A 117 18.84 -11.83 8.97
N ASN A 118 19.10 -10.64 8.50
CA ASN A 118 19.76 -10.46 7.22
C ASN A 118 20.62 -9.20 7.21
N PRO A 119 21.79 -9.24 7.83
CA PRO A 119 22.65 -8.07 7.99
C PRO A 119 23.22 -7.55 6.66
N THR A 120 23.20 -8.34 5.59
CA THR A 120 23.93 -8.04 4.35
C THR A 120 23.08 -7.65 3.17
N LYS A 121 21.75 -7.76 3.24
CA LYS A 121 20.89 -7.50 2.08
C LYS A 121 20.28 -6.11 2.11
N TRP A 122 20.43 -5.41 1.01
CA TRP A 122 20.03 -4.04 0.77
C TRP A 122 18.52 -3.84 0.65
N PHE A 123 17.83 -4.86 0.15
CA PHE A 123 16.40 -4.78 -0.16
C PHE A 123 15.56 -5.28 1.00
N ALA A 124 14.32 -5.54 0.70
CA ALA A 124 13.29 -5.97 1.63
C ALA A 124 13.64 -7.24 2.44
N GLY A 125 14.84 -7.74 2.30
CA GLY A 125 15.34 -8.92 2.98
C GLY A 125 14.92 -8.95 4.44
N ASN A 126 14.34 -10.04 4.91
CA ASN A 126 13.68 -10.30 6.18
C ASN A 126 12.25 -9.80 6.29
N MET A 127 11.69 -9.16 5.30
CA MET A 127 10.28 -8.84 5.29
C MET A 127 9.47 -10.11 5.06
N GLN A 128 8.67 -10.49 6.06
CA GLN A 128 7.88 -11.71 6.04
C GLN A 128 6.44 -11.41 5.63
N SER A 129 5.94 -12.07 4.60
CA SER A 129 4.53 -12.05 4.24
C SER A 129 3.68 -12.69 5.32
N THR A 130 2.55 -12.09 5.63
CA THR A 130 1.63 -12.60 6.65
C THR A 130 0.41 -13.30 6.06
N GLY A 131 0.13 -13.10 4.78
CA GLY A 131 -1.14 -13.53 4.20
C GLY A 131 -2.35 -12.77 4.75
N LEU A 132 -2.13 -11.59 5.34
CA LEU A 132 -3.15 -10.74 5.93
C LEU A 132 -3.20 -9.37 5.24
N TRP A 133 -4.38 -8.77 5.27
CA TRP A 133 -4.67 -7.48 4.66
C TRP A 133 -5.21 -6.50 5.69
N ALA A 134 -4.67 -5.29 5.71
CA ALA A 134 -5.22 -4.16 6.46
C ALA A 134 -6.31 -3.47 5.61
N PRO A 135 -7.59 -3.50 6.04
CA PRO A 135 -8.66 -2.83 5.29
C PRO A 135 -8.49 -1.32 5.30
N ALA A 136 -8.86 -0.66 4.19
CA ALA A 136 -8.80 0.79 4.07
C ALA A 136 -9.63 1.47 5.16
N GLN A 137 -9.04 2.49 5.81
CA GLN A 137 -9.70 3.34 6.83
C GLN A 137 -10.19 2.60 8.09
N LYS A 138 -9.89 1.32 8.24
CA LYS A 138 -10.18 0.55 9.46
C LYS A 138 -8.99 0.57 10.41
N GLU A 139 -9.28 0.52 11.71
CA GLU A 139 -8.20 0.40 12.70
C GLU A 139 -7.68 -1.04 12.70
N VAL A 140 -6.36 -1.15 12.60
CA VAL A 140 -5.63 -2.39 12.78
C VAL A 140 -4.76 -2.26 14.01
N THR A 141 -4.77 -3.28 14.86
CA THR A 141 -3.85 -3.40 16.00
C THR A 141 -3.01 -4.65 15.82
N ILE A 142 -1.69 -4.51 15.98
CA ILE A 142 -0.75 -5.62 15.96
C ILE A 142 -0.02 -5.64 17.30
N LYS A 143 0.02 -6.80 17.94
CA LYS A 143 0.79 -7.06 19.16
C LYS A 143 1.74 -8.21 18.94
N SER A 144 2.93 -8.12 19.52
CA SER A 144 3.92 -9.18 19.45
C SER A 144 4.68 -9.32 20.77
N ASN A 145 5.18 -10.53 21.01
CA ASN A 145 6.11 -10.82 22.10
C ASN A 145 7.57 -10.90 21.60
N ALA A 146 7.89 -10.36 20.42
CA ALA A 146 9.24 -10.32 19.92
C ALA A 146 10.19 -9.57 20.87
N ASN A 147 11.41 -10.10 21.03
CA ASN A 147 12.45 -9.47 21.86
C ASN A 147 13.32 -8.49 21.05
N VAL A 148 13.02 -8.32 19.79
CA VAL A 148 13.74 -7.42 18.88
C VAL A 148 12.80 -6.34 18.35
N PRO A 149 13.34 -5.17 17.94
CA PRO A 149 12.53 -4.16 17.29
C PRO A 149 11.86 -4.73 16.03
N VAL A 150 10.57 -4.47 15.87
CA VAL A 150 9.76 -4.96 14.75
C VAL A 150 9.21 -3.79 13.96
N THR A 151 9.33 -3.91 12.65
CA THR A 151 8.72 -2.99 11.68
C THR A 151 7.57 -3.70 10.97
N VAL A 152 6.45 -3.01 10.84
CA VAL A 152 5.28 -3.42 10.08
C VAL A 152 5.20 -2.58 8.82
N THR A 153 5.15 -3.20 7.67
CA THR A 153 4.92 -2.50 6.40
C THR A 153 3.57 -2.92 5.83
N VAL A 154 2.78 -1.95 5.38
CA VAL A 154 1.48 -2.17 4.74
C VAL A 154 1.57 -1.71 3.30
N ALA A 155 1.23 -2.59 2.37
CA ALA A 155 1.41 -2.46 0.92
C ALA A 155 2.89 -2.28 0.50
N LEU A 156 3.20 -2.52 -0.76
CA LEU A 156 4.57 -2.40 -1.29
C LEU A 156 4.65 -1.61 -2.60
N ALA A 157 3.58 -0.94 -2.99
CA ALA A 157 3.62 -0.10 -4.17
C ALA A 157 4.08 1.30 -3.77
N ASP A 158 5.37 1.51 -3.84
CA ASP A 158 5.96 2.84 -3.75
C ASP A 158 5.95 3.53 -5.09
N ASP A 159 6.21 4.81 -5.00
CA ASP A 159 6.03 5.72 -6.06
C ASP A 159 7.04 5.58 -7.20
N LEU A 160 6.52 5.78 -8.37
CA LEU A 160 7.25 5.97 -9.61
C LEU A 160 7.39 7.46 -9.94
N THR A 161 7.23 8.34 -8.94
CA THR A 161 7.24 9.79 -9.09
C THR A 161 8.49 10.28 -9.80
N GLY A 162 8.28 11.06 -10.84
CA GLY A 162 9.34 11.80 -11.50
C GLY A 162 10.26 10.92 -12.33
N ARG A 163 9.92 9.67 -12.57
CA ARG A 163 10.80 8.83 -13.37
C ARG A 163 10.61 9.06 -14.85
N GLU A 164 9.57 8.59 -15.46
CA GLU A 164 9.53 8.46 -16.91
C GLU A 164 8.22 8.92 -17.53
N LYS A 165 8.27 9.32 -18.78
CA LYS A 165 7.09 9.70 -19.56
C LYS A 165 6.05 8.59 -19.69
N HIS A 166 6.45 7.34 -19.50
CA HIS A 166 5.57 6.18 -19.64
C HIS A 166 4.65 5.98 -18.44
N GLU A 167 4.89 6.66 -17.34
CA GLU A 167 4.12 6.50 -16.09
C GLU A 167 2.88 7.39 -16.03
N VAL A 168 2.59 8.11 -17.11
CA VAL A 168 1.48 9.06 -17.19
C VAL A 168 0.09 8.44 -17.07
N ALA A 169 -0.05 7.15 -17.26
CA ALA A 169 -1.32 6.43 -17.19
C ALA A 169 -1.47 5.54 -15.96
N LEU A 170 -0.73 5.81 -14.91
CA LEU A 170 -0.76 5.04 -13.68
C LEU A 170 -2.09 5.23 -12.93
N ASN A 171 -3.05 4.35 -13.11
CA ASN A 171 -4.38 4.45 -12.50
C ASN A 171 -4.40 4.02 -11.02
N ARG A 172 -3.51 4.54 -10.21
CA ARG A 172 -3.44 4.33 -8.77
C ARG A 172 -2.79 5.53 -8.07
N PRO A 173 -2.97 5.68 -6.74
CA PRO A 173 -2.20 6.65 -5.98
C PRO A 173 -0.69 6.44 -6.17
N PRO A 174 0.10 7.50 -6.21
CA PRO A 174 1.53 7.41 -6.48
C PRO A 174 2.28 6.68 -5.37
N ARG A 175 1.84 6.79 -4.14
CA ARG A 175 2.45 6.12 -2.99
C ARG A 175 1.37 5.51 -2.10
N VAL A 176 1.52 4.23 -1.79
CA VAL A 176 0.56 3.49 -0.95
C VAL A 176 1.22 2.81 0.25
N THR A 177 2.54 2.61 0.23
CA THR A 177 3.29 1.96 1.31
C THR A 177 3.29 2.80 2.58
N LYS A 178 2.90 2.19 3.68
CA LYS A 178 3.01 2.74 5.05
C LYS A 178 3.88 1.82 5.91
N THR A 179 4.72 2.42 6.74
CA THR A 179 5.59 1.68 7.65
C THR A 179 5.40 2.18 9.07
N TYR A 180 5.33 1.25 10.00
CA TYR A 180 5.13 1.49 11.42
C TYR A 180 6.12 0.65 12.22
N SER A 181 6.42 1.09 13.45
CA SER A 181 7.22 0.32 14.39
C SER A 181 6.36 -0.05 15.60
N LEU A 182 6.55 -1.24 16.14
CA LEU A 182 5.97 -1.58 17.43
C LEU A 182 6.60 -0.68 18.50
N ASP A 183 5.79 -0.24 19.45
CA ASP A 183 6.26 0.51 20.60
C ASP A 183 6.95 -0.41 21.65
N ALA A 184 7.37 0.17 22.77
CA ALA A 184 8.04 -0.56 23.84
C ALA A 184 7.16 -1.64 24.50
N SER A 185 5.84 -1.59 24.31
CA SER A 185 4.90 -2.64 24.77
C SER A 185 4.69 -3.75 23.75
N GLY A 186 5.41 -3.72 22.62
CA GLY A 186 5.21 -4.65 21.52
C GLY A 186 3.90 -4.43 20.77
N THR A 187 3.38 -3.21 20.76
CA THR A 187 2.07 -2.91 20.15
C THR A 187 2.19 -1.79 19.12
N VAL A 188 1.38 -1.88 18.06
CA VAL A 188 1.12 -0.76 17.15
C VAL A 188 -0.35 -0.72 16.77
N LYS A 189 -0.90 0.49 16.64
CA LYS A 189 -2.24 0.77 16.11
C LYS A 189 -2.13 1.74 14.96
N PHE A 190 -2.85 1.45 13.88
CA PHE A 190 -2.82 2.31 12.69
C PHE A 190 -4.09 2.20 11.85
N LYS A 191 -4.24 3.15 10.95
CA LYS A 191 -5.18 3.11 9.82
C LYS A 191 -4.41 3.44 8.55
N VAL A 192 -4.79 2.81 7.45
CA VAL A 192 -4.20 3.06 6.14
C VAL A 192 -5.26 3.59 5.17
N PRO A 193 -4.92 4.54 4.29
CA PRO A 193 -5.91 5.14 3.39
C PRO A 193 -6.43 4.17 2.34
N TYR A 194 -5.58 3.26 1.85
CA TYR A 194 -5.88 2.43 0.68
C TYR A 194 -6.08 0.95 0.98
N GLY A 195 -5.74 0.52 2.19
CA GLY A 195 -5.57 -0.90 2.49
C GLY A 195 -4.26 -1.46 1.94
N GLY A 196 -3.94 -2.70 2.28
CA GLY A 196 -2.74 -3.37 1.78
C GLY A 196 -2.38 -4.64 2.51
N LEU A 197 -1.57 -5.46 1.85
CA LEU A 197 -0.93 -6.62 2.46
C LEU A 197 -0.01 -6.18 3.58
N ILE A 198 0.05 -6.98 4.64
CA ILE A 198 0.83 -6.71 5.84
C ILE A 198 2.09 -7.55 5.82
N TYR A 199 3.22 -6.89 6.04
CA TYR A 199 4.55 -7.52 6.13
C TYR A 199 5.18 -7.21 7.47
N ILE A 200 5.89 -8.17 8.03
CA ILE A 200 6.61 -8.06 9.30
C ILE A 200 8.12 -8.18 9.04
N LYS A 201 8.88 -7.32 9.68
CA LYS A 201 10.34 -7.37 9.67
C LYS A 201 10.89 -7.24 11.07
N GLY A 202 11.68 -8.22 11.51
CA GLY A 202 12.51 -8.12 12.71
C GLY A 202 13.82 -7.40 12.41
N ASN A 203 14.20 -6.46 13.25
CA ASN A 203 15.47 -5.74 13.14
C ASN A 203 16.49 -6.35 14.11
N SER A 204 16.96 -7.53 13.79
CA SER A 204 17.92 -8.29 14.59
C SER A 204 19.07 -8.83 13.74
N SER A 205 20.18 -9.14 14.38
CA SER A 205 21.31 -9.89 13.80
C SER A 205 21.14 -11.40 13.92
N THR A 206 20.11 -11.86 14.64
CA THR A 206 19.84 -13.29 14.88
C THR A 206 18.41 -13.64 14.48
N ASN A 207 18.21 -14.89 14.09
CA ASN A 207 16.86 -15.39 13.81
C ASN A 207 16.08 -15.53 15.12
N GLU A 208 14.80 -15.17 15.08
CA GLU A 208 13.87 -15.26 16.19
C GLU A 208 12.50 -15.70 15.67
N SER A 209 11.75 -16.43 16.48
CA SER A 209 10.34 -16.68 16.23
C SER A 209 9.52 -15.97 17.27
N ALA A 210 8.51 -15.23 16.84
CA ALA A 210 7.64 -14.48 17.71
C ALA A 210 6.17 -14.70 17.36
N SER A 211 5.32 -14.61 18.36
CA SER A 211 3.86 -14.62 18.19
C SER A 211 3.37 -13.22 17.90
N PHE A 212 2.50 -13.12 16.92
CA PHE A 212 1.83 -11.88 16.52
C PHE A 212 0.32 -12.06 16.58
N THR A 213 -0.35 -11.13 17.22
CA THR A 213 -1.81 -11.05 17.23
C THR A 213 -2.22 -9.82 16.41
N PHE A 214 -3.00 -10.07 15.37
CA PHE A 214 -3.55 -9.07 14.46
C PHE A 214 -5.03 -8.89 14.75
N THR A 215 -5.48 -7.68 14.94
CA THR A 215 -6.89 -7.32 15.18
C THR A 215 -7.36 -6.36 14.10
N GLY A 216 -8.52 -6.60 13.52
CA GLY A 216 -9.11 -5.75 12.48
C GLY A 216 -8.58 -6.02 11.07
N VAL A 217 -7.96 -7.17 10.84
CA VAL A 217 -7.41 -7.60 9.54
C VAL A 217 -8.37 -8.53 8.82
N VAL A 218 -8.17 -8.72 7.51
CA VAL A 218 -8.82 -9.77 6.73
C VAL A 218 -7.78 -10.68 6.07
N LYS A 219 -8.17 -11.90 5.72
CA LYS A 219 -7.28 -12.84 5.04
C LYS A 219 -7.06 -12.41 3.59
N ALA A 220 -5.83 -12.60 3.12
CA ALA A 220 -5.46 -12.49 1.72
C ALA A 220 -5.07 -13.87 1.16
N PRO A 221 -5.36 -14.17 -0.11
CA PRO A 221 -4.88 -15.41 -0.73
C PRO A 221 -3.37 -15.53 -0.56
N PHE A 222 -2.92 -16.64 0.00
CA PHE A 222 -1.52 -16.87 0.27
C PHE A 222 -1.14 -18.32 0.02
N TYR A 223 -0.33 -18.54 -1.02
CA TYR A 223 0.21 -19.83 -1.39
C TYR A 223 1.69 -19.88 -0.99
N LYS A 224 2.07 -20.85 -0.19
CA LYS A 224 3.42 -21.01 0.35
C LYS A 224 3.70 -22.47 0.70
N ASP A 225 4.94 -22.91 0.53
CA ASP A 225 5.37 -24.29 0.83
C ASP A 225 4.50 -25.34 0.11
N GLY A 226 4.18 -25.12 -1.16
CA GLY A 226 3.37 -26.03 -1.97
C GLY A 226 1.89 -26.09 -1.60
N ALA A 227 1.39 -25.20 -0.73
CA ALA A 227 0.01 -25.26 -0.25
C ALA A 227 -0.63 -23.87 -0.04
N TRP A 228 -1.95 -23.83 -0.10
CA TRP A 228 -2.70 -22.66 0.31
C TRP A 228 -2.70 -22.52 1.84
N LYS A 229 -2.16 -21.41 2.35
CA LYS A 229 -2.35 -20.99 3.74
C LYS A 229 -3.69 -20.26 3.90
N ASN A 230 -4.04 -19.43 2.92
CA ASN A 230 -5.36 -18.85 2.72
C ASN A 230 -5.71 -18.98 1.23
N ASP A 231 -6.87 -19.52 0.90
CA ASP A 231 -7.25 -19.80 -0.47
C ASP A 231 -7.80 -18.58 -1.23
N LEU A 232 -8.19 -18.78 -2.48
CA LEU A 232 -8.74 -17.74 -3.35
C LEU A 232 -10.09 -17.17 -2.91
N ASN A 233 -10.80 -17.80 -1.95
CA ASN A 233 -12.03 -17.25 -1.38
C ASN A 233 -11.74 -16.15 -0.36
N SER A 234 -10.49 -16.00 0.06
CA SER A 234 -10.07 -14.93 0.97
C SER A 234 -10.46 -13.55 0.43
N PRO A 235 -10.93 -12.61 1.28
CA PRO A 235 -11.60 -11.39 0.83
C PRO A 235 -10.68 -10.35 0.20
N ALA A 236 -9.37 -10.38 0.49
CA ALA A 236 -8.46 -9.38 -0.04
C ALA A 236 -8.34 -9.42 -1.58
N PRO A 237 -8.17 -8.25 -2.22
CA PRO A 237 -8.11 -8.15 -3.69
C PRO A 237 -6.77 -8.60 -4.29
N LEU A 238 -5.70 -8.54 -3.50
CA LEU A 238 -4.36 -9.02 -3.86
C LEU A 238 -4.03 -10.25 -3.03
N GLY A 239 -3.19 -11.10 -3.59
CA GLY A 239 -2.64 -12.27 -2.90
C GLY A 239 -1.19 -12.49 -3.25
N GLU A 240 -0.59 -13.49 -2.63
CA GLU A 240 0.83 -13.79 -2.78
C GLU A 240 1.08 -15.27 -3.01
N LEU A 241 2.10 -15.53 -3.80
CA LEU A 241 2.79 -16.81 -3.87
C LEU A 241 4.20 -16.59 -3.34
N GLU A 242 4.58 -17.32 -2.30
CA GLU A 242 5.91 -17.30 -1.73
C GLU A 242 6.63 -18.61 -2.09
N SER A 243 7.78 -18.49 -2.71
CA SER A 243 8.75 -19.53 -2.95
C SER A 243 10.01 -19.29 -2.12
N ASP A 244 11.02 -20.13 -2.23
CA ASP A 244 12.28 -19.96 -1.48
C ASP A 244 13.00 -18.64 -1.83
N ALA A 245 12.89 -18.20 -3.08
CA ALA A 245 13.60 -17.03 -3.57
C ALA A 245 12.71 -15.79 -3.82
N PHE A 246 11.40 -15.95 -3.94
CA PHE A 246 10.49 -14.87 -4.35
C PHE A 246 9.24 -14.78 -3.48
N VAL A 247 8.75 -13.54 -3.34
CA VAL A 247 7.37 -13.26 -2.98
C VAL A 247 6.71 -12.58 -4.18
N TYR A 248 5.81 -13.28 -4.84
CA TYR A 248 5.08 -12.81 -6.02
C TYR A 248 3.72 -12.29 -5.62
N THR A 249 3.59 -10.96 -5.56
CA THR A 249 2.34 -10.27 -5.23
C THR A 249 1.57 -9.93 -6.51
N THR A 250 0.28 -10.30 -6.56
CA THR A 250 -0.55 -10.11 -7.75
C THR A 250 -2.04 -9.98 -7.39
N PRO A 251 -2.89 -9.43 -8.29
CA PRO A 251 -4.33 -9.56 -8.14
C PRO A 251 -4.74 -11.02 -7.97
N LYS A 252 -5.61 -11.32 -6.99
CA LYS A 252 -5.97 -12.70 -6.64
C LYS A 252 -6.47 -13.54 -7.82
N LYS A 253 -7.11 -12.91 -8.81
CA LYS A 253 -7.55 -13.60 -10.04
C LYS A 253 -6.40 -14.26 -10.80
N ASN A 254 -5.19 -13.74 -10.67
CA ASN A 254 -4.01 -14.24 -11.34
C ASN A 254 -3.40 -15.46 -10.62
N LEU A 255 -3.73 -15.68 -9.35
CA LEU A 255 -3.28 -16.84 -8.58
C LEU A 255 -4.12 -18.11 -8.84
N ASN A 256 -4.98 -18.11 -9.84
CA ASN A 256 -5.65 -19.34 -10.26
C ASN A 256 -4.62 -20.29 -10.89
N ALA A 257 -4.54 -21.51 -10.37
CA ALA A 257 -3.59 -22.52 -10.83
C ALA A 257 -3.67 -22.80 -12.35
N SER A 258 -4.87 -22.64 -12.94
CA SER A 258 -5.06 -22.79 -14.38
C SER A 258 -4.34 -21.75 -15.25
N ASN A 259 -3.88 -20.67 -14.67
CA ASN A 259 -3.09 -19.65 -15.37
C ASN A 259 -1.64 -20.05 -15.60
N TYR A 260 -1.19 -21.13 -14.96
CA TYR A 260 0.23 -21.55 -14.96
C TYR A 260 0.37 -22.99 -15.47
N THR A 261 1.30 -23.20 -16.38
CA THR A 261 1.65 -24.55 -16.83
C THR A 261 2.20 -25.35 -15.63
N GLY A 262 1.61 -26.49 -15.33
CA GLY A 262 1.97 -27.29 -14.15
C GLY A 262 1.44 -26.78 -12.81
N GLY A 263 0.64 -25.68 -12.82
CA GLY A 263 0.03 -25.12 -11.62
C GLY A 263 0.95 -24.21 -10.82
N LEU A 264 0.50 -23.83 -9.60
CA LEU A 264 1.23 -22.88 -8.76
C LEU A 264 2.54 -23.43 -8.20
N GLU A 265 2.59 -24.72 -7.90
CA GLU A 265 3.80 -25.38 -7.40
C GLU A 265 4.91 -25.35 -8.46
N GLN A 266 4.58 -25.72 -9.71
CA GLN A 266 5.55 -25.63 -10.79
C GLN A 266 6.02 -24.20 -11.02
N PHE A 267 5.10 -23.24 -10.99
CA PHE A 267 5.45 -21.81 -11.12
C PHE A 267 6.39 -21.34 -10.00
N ALA A 268 6.16 -21.75 -8.76
CA ALA A 268 7.08 -21.47 -7.65
C ALA A 268 8.48 -22.05 -7.89
N ASN A 269 8.56 -23.32 -8.31
CA ASN A 269 9.81 -23.99 -8.63
C ASN A 269 10.55 -23.31 -9.81
N ASP A 270 9.83 -22.83 -10.80
CA ASP A 270 10.41 -22.10 -11.94
C ASP A 270 11.02 -20.77 -11.49
N LEU A 271 10.37 -20.05 -10.55
CA LEU A 271 10.92 -18.82 -9.96
C LEU A 271 12.21 -19.10 -9.20
N ASP A 272 12.26 -20.16 -8.41
CA ASP A 272 13.45 -20.53 -7.64
C ASP A 272 14.59 -20.99 -8.55
N THR A 273 14.28 -21.73 -9.60
CA THR A 273 15.24 -22.13 -10.63
C THR A 273 15.82 -20.92 -11.36
N PHE A 274 14.96 -19.94 -11.68
CA PHE A 274 15.40 -18.67 -12.26
C PHE A 274 16.36 -17.93 -11.33
N ALA A 275 16.02 -17.80 -10.04
CA ALA A 275 16.88 -17.15 -9.05
C ALA A 275 18.24 -17.83 -8.91
N SER A 276 18.25 -19.16 -8.81
CA SER A 276 19.48 -19.95 -8.75
C SER A 276 20.35 -19.75 -9.99
N SER A 277 19.75 -19.82 -11.18
CA SER A 277 20.47 -19.61 -12.44
C SER A 277 21.07 -18.21 -12.55
N MET A 278 20.36 -17.20 -12.06
CA MET A 278 20.86 -15.81 -12.02
C MET A 278 22.02 -15.67 -11.02
N ASN A 279 21.93 -16.29 -9.85
CA ASN A 279 23.00 -16.28 -8.86
C ASN A 279 24.27 -16.96 -9.40
N ASP A 280 24.12 -18.11 -10.03
CA ASP A 280 25.23 -18.83 -10.67
C ASP A 280 25.88 -18.00 -11.78
N PHE A 281 25.07 -17.35 -12.63
CA PHE A 281 25.56 -16.49 -13.70
C PHE A 281 26.38 -15.30 -13.17
N TYR A 282 25.97 -14.70 -12.05
CA TYR A 282 26.67 -13.58 -11.44
C TYR A 282 27.71 -13.98 -10.39
N GLY A 283 27.91 -15.27 -10.13
CA GLY A 283 28.90 -15.78 -9.16
C GLY A 283 28.57 -15.40 -7.73
N ARG A 284 27.30 -15.43 -7.35
CA ARG A 284 26.80 -15.04 -6.01
C ARG A 284 26.35 -16.25 -5.20
#